data_78412727a5ed99740246d449201e1290
#
_entry.id   78412727a5ed99740246d449201e1290
#
_cell.length_a   1.000
_cell.length_b   1.000
_cell.length_c   1.000
_cell.angle_alpha   90.00
_cell.angle_beta   90.00
_cell.angle_gamma   90.00
#
_symmetry.space_group_name_H-M   'P 1'
#
loop_
_entity.id
_entity.type
_entity.pdbx_description
1 polymer ?
#
loop_
_entity_poly.entity_id
_entity_poly.type
_entity_poly.pdbx_seq_one_letter_code
_entity_poly.pdbx_strand_id
1 'polypeptide(L)'
;MGDFVTYEKIPERAVLIAVASKKQSRERTEEYLDELSFLLETAGGVPVARFVQAMDHPSSVSYLGSGKLEEIHQYIKAANIEIAVIDDELSATQARNMEQALECRVLDRTSLILDIFASNAHTAHAKAQVELAQYQYLLPRLTRMWTHLERQRGGIGMRGPGETQIETDRRLILDRIAALKEKLKEIDMQKTVQRKNRGKLVRVALVGYTNVGKSTIMNLLSKSEVYTENKLFATLDTTVRKVVVENLPFLLSDTVGFIRKLPHHLVESFMSTLDEVRESDILLHVVDISHPDFEAQMEVVNQTLAELGCADKKTIVVFKKTDAYTWEEKDPDDLTPPTKRNVSYDELKKTWMAKMNDNCIFISAKNRDNYQEFRDLLYKEIRDMHAIRYPYDNFLY
;
A
#
# COMPACT_ATOMS: atom_id res chain seq x y z
N MET A 1 -14.63 39.20 15.64
CA MET A 1 -14.20 37.80 15.81
C MET A 1 -15.23 36.95 15.07
N GLY A 2 -14.91 36.52 13.88
CA GLY A 2 -15.82 35.66 13.10
C GLY A 2 -15.65 34.22 13.58
N ASP A 3 -16.73 33.61 14.04
CA ASP A 3 -16.80 32.23 14.39
C ASP A 3 -16.51 31.38 13.14
N PHE A 4 -15.36 30.73 13.11
CA PHE A 4 -15.09 29.67 12.13
C PHE A 4 -15.99 28.49 12.49
N VAL A 5 -17.10 28.36 11.77
CA VAL A 5 -17.92 27.14 11.81
C VAL A 5 -17.09 26.03 11.17
N THR A 6 -16.46 25.22 11.98
CA THR A 6 -15.89 23.94 11.56
C THR A 6 -17.07 23.05 11.20
N TYR A 7 -17.38 22.91 9.92
CA TYR A 7 -18.26 21.85 9.44
C TYR A 7 -17.57 20.52 9.73
N GLU A 8 -18.06 19.78 10.71
CA GLU A 8 -17.71 18.37 10.84
C GLU A 8 -18.07 17.68 9.52
N LYS A 9 -17.05 17.19 8.83
CA LYS A 9 -17.23 16.49 7.56
C LYS A 9 -17.98 15.19 7.89
N ILE A 10 -19.26 15.12 7.56
CA ILE A 10 -20.06 13.89 7.72
C ILE A 10 -19.36 12.82 6.88
N PRO A 11 -18.98 11.68 7.48
CA PRO A 11 -18.28 10.64 6.73
C PRO A 11 -19.19 10.07 5.64
N GLU A 12 -18.67 9.98 4.41
CA GLU A 12 -19.40 9.45 3.26
C GLU A 12 -19.67 7.95 3.43
N ARG A 13 -20.91 7.54 3.22
CA ARG A 13 -21.34 6.15 3.36
C ARG A 13 -21.13 5.40 2.06
N ALA A 14 -20.53 4.20 2.13
CA ALA A 14 -20.18 3.46 0.94
C ALA A 14 -20.60 1.97 1.02
N VAL A 15 -20.87 1.40 -0.16
CA VAL A 15 -20.95 -0.06 -0.37
C VAL A 15 -19.66 -0.58 -0.96
N LEU A 16 -19.22 -1.76 -0.53
CA LEU A 16 -18.03 -2.43 -1.03
C LEU A 16 -18.43 -3.54 -1.98
N ILE A 17 -17.76 -3.62 -3.11
CA ILE A 17 -18.11 -4.54 -4.20
C ILE A 17 -16.88 -5.30 -4.66
N ALA A 18 -17.00 -6.64 -4.77
CA ALA A 18 -15.95 -7.49 -5.29
C ALA A 18 -16.49 -8.61 -6.19
N VAL A 19 -15.64 -9.13 -7.07
CA VAL A 19 -15.92 -10.32 -7.88
C VAL A 19 -15.09 -11.48 -7.35
N ALA A 20 -15.76 -12.59 -7.01
CA ALA A 20 -15.11 -13.86 -6.72
C ALA A 20 -14.95 -14.66 -8.02
N SER A 21 -13.71 -14.99 -8.38
CA SER A 21 -13.40 -15.77 -9.59
C SER A 21 -13.02 -17.21 -9.24
N LYS A 22 -12.92 -18.09 -10.24
CA LYS A 22 -12.42 -19.47 -10.04
C LYS A 22 -11.01 -19.53 -9.42
N LYS A 23 -10.21 -18.48 -9.61
CA LYS A 23 -8.85 -18.37 -9.04
C LYS A 23 -8.84 -17.83 -7.60
N GLN A 24 -9.97 -17.28 -7.14
CA GLN A 24 -10.08 -16.59 -5.86
C GLN A 24 -11.34 -17.10 -5.15
N SER A 25 -11.16 -17.88 -4.08
CA SER A 25 -12.26 -18.40 -3.29
C SER A 25 -13.13 -17.27 -2.71
N ARG A 26 -14.37 -17.58 -2.36
CA ARG A 26 -15.27 -16.63 -1.71
C ARG A 26 -14.71 -16.13 -0.37
N GLU A 27 -14.12 -17.02 0.42
CA GLU A 27 -13.48 -16.70 1.69
C GLU A 27 -12.36 -15.67 1.50
N ARG A 28 -11.48 -15.90 0.53
CA ARG A 28 -10.41 -14.97 0.18
C ARG A 28 -10.94 -13.63 -0.35
N THR A 29 -12.10 -13.63 -0.99
CA THR A 29 -12.75 -12.39 -1.44
C THR A 29 -13.29 -11.58 -0.27
N GLU A 30 -13.83 -12.24 0.78
CA GLU A 30 -14.26 -11.55 2.00
C GLU A 30 -13.07 -10.93 2.75
N GLU A 31 -11.93 -11.63 2.87
CA GLU A 31 -10.70 -11.06 3.44
C GLU A 31 -10.22 -9.82 2.65
N TYR A 32 -10.37 -9.84 1.33
CA TYR A 32 -10.06 -8.69 0.48
C TYR A 32 -11.03 -7.53 0.68
N LEU A 33 -12.28 -7.82 0.98
CA LEU A 33 -13.26 -6.79 1.35
C LEU A 33 -13.00 -6.24 2.76
N ASP A 34 -12.42 -7.01 3.68
CA ASP A 34 -11.94 -6.50 4.96
C ASP A 34 -10.81 -5.47 4.77
N GLU A 35 -9.86 -5.76 3.90
CA GLU A 35 -8.80 -4.82 3.55
C GLU A 35 -9.36 -3.57 2.85
N LEU A 36 -10.32 -3.73 1.93
CA LEU A 36 -10.97 -2.61 1.26
C LEU A 36 -11.78 -1.74 2.23
N SER A 37 -12.45 -2.38 3.20
CA SER A 37 -13.14 -1.70 4.30
C SER A 37 -12.18 -0.81 5.08
N PHE A 38 -11.02 -1.34 5.44
CA PHE A 38 -10.01 -0.60 6.17
C PHE A 38 -9.35 0.52 5.33
N LEU A 39 -9.20 0.33 4.01
CA LEU A 39 -8.80 1.41 3.09
C LEU A 39 -9.82 2.55 3.11
N LEU A 40 -11.10 2.22 2.98
CA LEU A 40 -12.19 3.20 2.99
C LEU A 40 -12.25 3.98 4.32
N GLU A 41 -12.14 3.30 5.45
CA GLU A 41 -12.09 3.93 6.78
C GLU A 41 -10.87 4.85 6.93
N THR A 42 -9.72 4.43 6.40
CA THR A 42 -8.51 5.27 6.37
C THR A 42 -8.72 6.54 5.54
N ALA A 43 -9.50 6.47 4.46
CA ALA A 43 -9.88 7.63 3.65
C ALA A 43 -10.97 8.51 4.31
N GLY A 44 -11.54 8.06 5.43
CA GLY A 44 -12.59 8.78 6.17
C GLY A 44 -14.01 8.42 5.76
N GLY A 45 -14.21 7.35 4.99
CA GLY A 45 -15.53 6.81 4.63
C GLY A 45 -16.03 5.75 5.62
N VAL A 46 -17.32 5.39 5.53
CA VAL A 46 -17.96 4.39 6.36
C VAL A 46 -18.51 3.25 5.50
N PRO A 47 -17.98 2.02 5.62
CA PRO A 47 -18.53 0.86 4.92
C PRO A 47 -19.87 0.45 5.53
N VAL A 48 -20.91 0.34 4.68
CA VAL A 48 -22.28 0.03 5.13
C VAL A 48 -22.69 -1.39 4.75
N ALA A 49 -22.33 -1.84 3.56
CA ALA A 49 -22.67 -3.16 3.06
C ALA A 49 -21.60 -3.70 2.12
N ARG A 50 -21.61 -5.02 1.92
CA ARG A 50 -20.68 -5.75 1.05
C ARG A 50 -21.46 -6.55 0.03
N PHE A 51 -21.01 -6.51 -1.22
CA PHE A 51 -21.62 -7.27 -2.31
C PHE A 51 -20.53 -8.07 -3.03
N VAL A 52 -20.74 -9.36 -3.11
CA VAL A 52 -19.86 -10.29 -3.85
C VAL A 52 -20.65 -10.93 -4.97
N GLN A 53 -20.10 -10.94 -6.15
CA GLN A 53 -20.64 -11.70 -7.26
C GLN A 53 -19.62 -12.77 -7.70
N ALA A 54 -20.06 -14.02 -7.79
CA ALA A 54 -19.24 -15.10 -8.36
C ALA A 54 -19.34 -15.05 -9.88
N MET A 55 -18.19 -14.84 -10.55
CA MET A 55 -18.06 -14.79 -12.01
C MET A 55 -16.70 -15.33 -12.42
N ASP A 56 -16.62 -16.00 -13.58
CA ASP A 56 -15.32 -16.46 -14.10
C ASP A 56 -14.39 -15.29 -14.44
N HIS A 57 -14.95 -14.23 -15.03
CA HIS A 57 -14.27 -12.97 -15.33
C HIS A 57 -15.22 -11.80 -15.14
N PRO A 58 -14.74 -10.64 -14.65
CA PRO A 58 -15.53 -9.42 -14.60
C PRO A 58 -16.03 -9.02 -16.00
N SER A 59 -17.23 -8.48 -16.07
CA SER A 59 -17.78 -7.95 -17.33
C SER A 59 -16.90 -6.82 -17.86
N SER A 60 -16.54 -6.86 -19.13
CA SER A 60 -15.77 -5.80 -19.79
C SER A 60 -16.54 -4.47 -19.91
N VAL A 61 -17.87 -4.52 -19.81
CA VAL A 61 -18.75 -3.36 -19.97
C VAL A 61 -19.08 -2.70 -18.63
N SER A 62 -19.43 -3.51 -17.63
CA SER A 62 -20.01 -3.02 -16.36
C SER A 62 -19.41 -3.65 -15.12
N TYR A 63 -18.30 -4.40 -15.25
CA TYR A 63 -17.63 -5.13 -14.17
C TYR A 63 -18.50 -6.25 -13.55
N LEU A 64 -19.78 -5.97 -13.26
CA LEU A 64 -20.78 -6.90 -12.72
C LEU A 64 -21.82 -7.30 -13.78
N GLY A 65 -22.58 -8.35 -13.50
CA GLY A 65 -23.77 -8.71 -14.26
C GLY A 65 -24.94 -7.74 -13.97
N SER A 66 -25.86 -7.59 -14.95
CA SER A 66 -26.99 -6.65 -14.85
C SER A 66 -27.89 -6.89 -13.64
N GLY A 67 -28.19 -8.15 -13.32
CA GLY A 67 -29.05 -8.47 -12.16
C GLY A 67 -28.41 -8.06 -10.83
N LYS A 68 -27.05 -8.20 -10.70
CA LYS A 68 -26.35 -7.77 -9.48
C LYS A 68 -26.25 -6.26 -9.38
N LEU A 69 -26.08 -5.57 -10.51
CA LEU A 69 -26.13 -4.11 -10.55
C LEU A 69 -27.48 -3.57 -10.10
N GLU A 70 -28.59 -4.17 -10.55
CA GLU A 70 -29.94 -3.77 -10.12
C GLU A 70 -30.16 -4.01 -8.63
N GLU A 71 -29.72 -5.16 -8.11
CA GLU A 71 -29.77 -5.45 -6.66
C GLU A 71 -29.05 -4.38 -5.84
N ILE A 72 -27.82 -4.02 -6.26
CA ILE A 72 -27.00 -3.01 -5.59
C ILE A 72 -27.62 -1.62 -5.71
N HIS A 73 -28.15 -1.26 -6.88
CA HIS A 73 -28.82 0.01 -7.11
C HIS A 73 -30.02 0.20 -6.18
N GLN A 74 -30.87 -0.82 -6.04
CA GLN A 74 -32.01 -0.78 -5.13
C GLN A 74 -31.57 -0.59 -3.66
N TYR A 75 -30.49 -1.26 -3.25
CA TYR A 75 -29.93 -1.10 -1.91
C TYR A 75 -29.37 0.31 -1.69
N ILE A 76 -28.59 0.83 -2.64
CA ILE A 76 -28.00 2.20 -2.61
C ILE A 76 -29.12 3.23 -2.42
N LYS A 77 -30.20 3.11 -3.19
CA LYS A 77 -31.34 4.02 -3.14
C LYS A 77 -32.10 3.91 -1.82
N ALA A 78 -32.36 2.69 -1.33
CA ALA A 78 -33.07 2.46 -0.07
C ALA A 78 -32.27 2.93 1.15
N ALA A 79 -30.95 2.78 1.14
CA ALA A 79 -30.07 3.11 2.27
C ALA A 79 -29.46 4.52 2.15
N ASN A 80 -29.76 5.28 1.08
CA ASN A 80 -29.20 6.60 0.78
C ASN A 80 -27.66 6.59 0.82
N ILE A 81 -27.05 5.73 -0.01
CA ILE A 81 -25.61 5.56 -0.12
C ILE A 81 -25.08 6.46 -1.22
N GLU A 82 -23.94 7.10 -0.98
CA GLU A 82 -23.36 8.09 -1.88
C GLU A 82 -22.27 7.50 -2.78
N ILE A 83 -21.61 6.41 -2.32
CA ILE A 83 -20.41 5.86 -2.97
C ILE A 83 -20.48 4.35 -3.06
N ALA A 84 -20.08 3.81 -4.22
CA ALA A 84 -19.76 2.40 -4.40
C ALA A 84 -18.25 2.23 -4.63
N VAL A 85 -17.60 1.37 -3.85
CA VAL A 85 -16.15 1.11 -3.91
C VAL A 85 -15.90 -0.31 -4.40
N ILE A 86 -15.07 -0.42 -5.44
CA ILE A 86 -14.79 -1.69 -6.13
C ILE A 86 -13.36 -2.16 -5.79
N ASP A 87 -13.20 -3.46 -5.46
CA ASP A 87 -11.92 -4.05 -5.08
C ASP A 87 -10.97 -4.35 -6.25
N ASP A 88 -11.20 -3.78 -7.39
CA ASP A 88 -10.36 -3.89 -8.58
C ASP A 88 -10.15 -2.52 -9.21
N GLU A 89 -9.19 -2.42 -10.14
CA GLU A 89 -9.06 -1.26 -11.01
C GLU A 89 -10.10 -1.34 -12.13
N LEU A 90 -10.87 -0.29 -12.34
CA LEU A 90 -11.89 -0.19 -13.38
C LEU A 90 -11.34 0.49 -14.62
N SER A 91 -11.73 0.00 -15.79
CA SER A 91 -11.58 0.79 -17.01
C SER A 91 -12.52 2.00 -16.97
N ALA A 92 -12.16 3.06 -17.71
CA ALA A 92 -13.02 4.25 -17.82
C ALA A 92 -14.45 3.94 -18.31
N THR A 93 -14.63 2.88 -19.11
CA THR A 93 -15.95 2.42 -19.56
C THR A 93 -16.73 1.75 -18.46
N GLN A 94 -16.09 0.88 -17.70
CA GLN A 94 -16.73 0.18 -16.58
C GLN A 94 -17.15 1.17 -15.51
N ALA A 95 -16.26 2.07 -15.09
CA ALA A 95 -16.55 3.09 -14.06
C ALA A 95 -17.80 3.90 -14.44
N ARG A 96 -17.82 4.47 -15.67
CA ARG A 96 -18.97 5.24 -16.16
C ARG A 96 -20.27 4.44 -16.22
N ASN A 97 -20.21 3.22 -16.77
CA ASN A 97 -21.42 2.40 -16.90
C ASN A 97 -21.97 2.01 -15.53
N MET A 98 -21.09 1.76 -14.56
CA MET A 98 -21.49 1.50 -13.17
C MET A 98 -22.07 2.76 -12.51
N GLU A 99 -21.47 3.94 -12.68
CA GLU A 99 -22.05 5.20 -12.17
C GLU A 99 -23.45 5.46 -12.73
N GLN A 100 -23.65 5.19 -14.01
CA GLN A 100 -24.98 5.32 -14.64
C GLN A 100 -25.98 4.28 -14.13
N ALA A 101 -25.55 3.05 -13.88
CA ALA A 101 -26.42 1.98 -13.42
C ALA A 101 -26.75 2.07 -11.92
N LEU A 102 -25.80 2.54 -11.11
CA LEU A 102 -25.93 2.63 -9.66
C LEU A 102 -26.46 4.00 -9.19
N GLU A 103 -26.47 5.00 -10.04
CA GLU A 103 -26.84 6.40 -9.74
C GLU A 103 -26.08 7.00 -8.55
N CYS A 104 -24.83 6.56 -8.32
CA CYS A 104 -23.94 7.06 -7.28
C CYS A 104 -22.50 7.17 -7.79
N ARG A 105 -21.62 7.83 -7.02
CA ARG A 105 -20.19 7.88 -7.33
C ARG A 105 -19.59 6.48 -7.24
N VAL A 106 -18.75 6.13 -8.21
CA VAL A 106 -18.03 4.87 -8.24
C VAL A 106 -16.54 5.15 -8.08
N LEU A 107 -15.94 4.58 -7.05
CA LEU A 107 -14.51 4.59 -6.83
C LEU A 107 -13.95 3.19 -7.04
N ASP A 108 -12.85 3.10 -7.70
CA ASP A 108 -12.08 1.86 -7.76
C ASP A 108 -10.98 1.85 -6.68
N ARG A 109 -10.37 0.70 -6.47
CA ARG A 109 -9.30 0.53 -5.48
C ARG A 109 -8.14 1.51 -5.71
N THR A 110 -7.80 1.79 -6.96
CA THR A 110 -6.73 2.70 -7.34
C THR A 110 -7.02 4.13 -6.94
N SER A 111 -8.24 4.63 -7.21
CA SER A 111 -8.64 5.99 -6.84
C SER A 111 -8.67 6.15 -5.31
N LEU A 112 -9.14 5.14 -4.57
CA LEU A 112 -9.16 5.17 -3.11
C LEU A 112 -7.74 5.23 -2.51
N ILE A 113 -6.79 4.45 -3.03
CA ILE A 113 -5.37 4.50 -2.62
C ILE A 113 -4.77 5.87 -2.93
N LEU A 114 -5.07 6.45 -4.11
CA LEU A 114 -4.61 7.80 -4.47
C LEU A 114 -5.15 8.88 -3.54
N ASP A 115 -6.39 8.78 -3.09
CA ASP A 115 -6.99 9.72 -2.13
C ASP A 115 -6.33 9.63 -0.76
N ILE A 116 -6.02 8.41 -0.28
CA ILE A 116 -5.26 8.20 0.95
C ILE A 116 -3.85 8.80 0.82
N PHE A 117 -3.19 8.59 -0.32
CA PHE A 117 -1.87 9.17 -0.56
C PHE A 117 -1.90 10.69 -0.62
N ALA A 118 -2.94 11.28 -1.24
CA ALA A 118 -3.10 12.73 -1.30
C ALA A 118 -3.27 13.35 0.10
N SER A 119 -4.00 12.68 0.99
CA SER A 119 -4.19 13.13 2.38
C SER A 119 -2.94 12.99 3.24
N ASN A 120 -2.09 11.99 2.98
CA ASN A 120 -0.89 11.68 3.76
C ASN A 120 0.40 12.30 3.17
N ALA A 121 0.35 12.95 2.00
CA ALA A 121 1.49 13.61 1.40
C ALA A 121 1.79 14.96 2.07
N HIS A 122 2.84 15.03 2.89
CA HIS A 122 3.20 16.26 3.60
C HIS A 122 4.34 17.02 2.91
N THR A 123 5.32 16.33 2.34
CA THR A 123 6.46 16.98 1.68
C THR A 123 6.11 17.43 0.26
N ALA A 124 6.85 18.44 -0.24
CA ALA A 124 6.70 18.90 -1.62
C ALA A 124 7.01 17.78 -2.65
N HIS A 125 7.90 16.87 -2.30
CA HIS A 125 8.23 15.70 -3.10
C HIS A 125 7.07 14.71 -3.18
N ALA A 126 6.54 14.25 -2.01
CA ALA A 126 5.41 13.33 -1.98
C ALA A 126 4.16 13.93 -2.66
N LYS A 127 3.88 15.22 -2.43
CA LYS A 127 2.78 15.92 -3.12
C LYS A 127 2.94 15.87 -4.65
N ALA A 128 4.14 16.13 -5.15
CA ALA A 128 4.39 16.07 -6.60
C ALA A 128 4.27 14.65 -7.17
N GLN A 129 4.69 13.63 -6.42
CA GLN A 129 4.54 12.23 -6.80
C GLN A 129 3.07 11.80 -6.86
N VAL A 130 2.30 12.14 -5.82
CA VAL A 130 0.86 11.84 -5.78
C VAL A 130 0.11 12.57 -6.88
N GLU A 131 0.40 13.86 -7.09
CA GLU A 131 -0.19 14.66 -8.16
C GLU A 131 0.11 14.05 -9.54
N LEU A 132 1.35 13.61 -9.78
CA LEU A 132 1.72 12.92 -11.01
C LEU A 132 0.90 11.64 -11.20
N ALA A 133 0.79 10.81 -10.17
CA ALA A 133 0.03 9.57 -10.22
C ALA A 133 -1.47 9.82 -10.46
N GLN A 134 -2.05 10.84 -9.85
CA GLN A 134 -3.44 11.25 -10.07
C GLN A 134 -3.68 11.68 -11.53
N TYR A 135 -2.79 12.49 -12.12
CA TYR A 135 -2.93 12.86 -13.53
C TYR A 135 -2.74 11.68 -14.49
N GLN A 136 -1.81 10.76 -14.19
CA GLN A 136 -1.64 9.55 -14.98
C GLN A 136 -2.87 8.64 -14.92
N TYR A 137 -3.51 8.53 -13.76
CA TYR A 137 -4.75 7.79 -13.57
C TYR A 137 -5.94 8.46 -14.30
N LEU A 138 -6.03 9.79 -14.26
CA LEU A 138 -7.10 10.54 -14.90
C LEU A 138 -6.99 10.61 -16.44
N LEU A 139 -5.77 10.69 -16.97
CA LEU A 139 -5.51 10.89 -18.40
C LEU A 139 -6.28 9.92 -19.34
N PRO A 140 -6.28 8.59 -19.12
CA PRO A 140 -7.05 7.67 -19.98
C PRO A 140 -8.57 7.77 -19.74
N ARG A 141 -9.01 8.39 -18.65
CA ARG A 141 -10.42 8.53 -18.27
C ARG A 141 -11.07 9.81 -18.79
N LEU A 142 -10.28 10.84 -19.11
CA LEU A 142 -10.76 12.14 -19.57
C LEU A 142 -11.68 12.10 -20.79
N THR A 143 -11.31 11.35 -21.81
CA THR A 143 -12.06 11.29 -23.06
C THR A 143 -13.49 10.78 -22.91
N ARG A 144 -13.83 10.19 -21.75
CA ARG A 144 -15.13 9.58 -21.47
C ARG A 144 -15.93 10.28 -20.37
N MET A 145 -15.32 11.23 -19.66
CA MET A 145 -16.02 12.03 -18.64
C MET A 145 -16.95 13.11 -19.25
N TRP A 146 -16.66 13.55 -20.48
CA TRP A 146 -17.35 14.67 -21.12
C TRP A 146 -18.40 14.22 -22.17
N THR A 147 -19.13 13.15 -21.91
CA THR A 147 -20.09 12.57 -22.88
C THR A 147 -21.25 13.49 -23.25
N HIS A 148 -21.60 14.47 -22.40
CA HIS A 148 -22.60 15.48 -22.71
C HIS A 148 -22.11 16.45 -23.79
N LEU A 149 -20.79 16.68 -23.91
CA LEU A 149 -20.18 17.54 -24.93
C LEU A 149 -19.94 16.80 -26.26
N GLU A 150 -19.75 15.46 -26.23
CA GLU A 150 -19.62 14.63 -27.44
C GLU A 150 -20.87 14.68 -28.32
N ARG A 151 -22.06 14.93 -27.73
CA ARG A 151 -23.33 15.09 -28.48
C ARG A 151 -23.45 16.41 -29.26
N GLN A 152 -22.63 17.42 -28.95
CA GLN A 152 -22.55 18.65 -29.71
C GLN A 152 -21.57 18.50 -30.88
N ARG A 153 -21.92 17.63 -31.85
CA ARG A 153 -21.13 17.47 -33.08
C ARG A 153 -21.22 18.75 -33.92
N GLY A 154 -20.07 19.21 -34.43
CA GLY A 154 -20.02 20.18 -35.52
C GLY A 154 -20.62 19.56 -36.81
N GLY A 155 -20.87 20.34 -37.83
CA GLY A 155 -21.31 19.90 -39.13
C GLY A 155 -20.32 18.92 -39.76
N ILE A 156 -20.72 18.27 -40.88
CA ILE A 156 -19.90 17.27 -41.59
C ILE A 156 -18.50 17.84 -41.86
N GLY A 157 -17.48 17.20 -41.29
CA GLY A 157 -16.06 17.61 -41.44
C GLY A 157 -15.59 18.71 -40.48
N MET A 158 -16.45 19.24 -39.58
CA MET A 158 -16.03 20.16 -38.54
C MET A 158 -15.95 19.50 -37.15
N ARG A 159 -14.85 19.78 -36.39
CA ARG A 159 -14.74 19.37 -34.99
C ARG A 159 -15.77 20.16 -34.15
N GLY A 160 -16.52 19.46 -33.31
CA GLY A 160 -17.46 20.10 -32.37
C GLY A 160 -16.71 20.80 -31.23
N PRO A 161 -17.37 21.77 -30.53
CA PRO A 161 -16.76 22.48 -29.41
C PRO A 161 -16.33 21.55 -28.27
N GLY A 162 -17.01 20.40 -28.10
CA GLY A 162 -16.65 19.39 -27.11
C GLY A 162 -15.34 18.66 -27.42
N GLU A 163 -15.09 18.33 -28.69
CA GLU A 163 -13.83 17.69 -29.12
C GLU A 163 -12.63 18.62 -28.89
N THR A 164 -12.79 19.91 -29.18
CA THR A 164 -11.74 20.92 -28.95
C THR A 164 -11.42 21.10 -27.46
N GLN A 165 -12.44 21.04 -26.62
CA GLN A 165 -12.26 21.17 -25.15
C GLN A 165 -11.57 19.96 -24.56
N ILE A 166 -11.96 18.74 -24.95
CA ILE A 166 -11.30 17.50 -24.52
C ILE A 166 -9.83 17.48 -24.95
N GLU A 167 -9.52 17.91 -26.20
CA GLU A 167 -8.14 18.00 -26.67
C GLU A 167 -7.33 19.03 -25.86
N THR A 168 -7.95 20.15 -25.50
CA THR A 168 -7.32 21.20 -24.68
C THR A 168 -7.03 20.68 -23.26
N ASP A 169 -8.02 20.06 -22.61
CA ASP A 169 -7.85 19.50 -21.27
C ASP A 169 -6.79 18.39 -21.25
N ARG A 170 -6.81 17.51 -22.26
CA ARG A 170 -5.78 16.48 -22.42
C ARG A 170 -4.38 17.09 -22.56
N ARG A 171 -4.23 18.15 -23.35
CA ARG A 171 -2.95 18.84 -23.52
C ARG A 171 -2.48 19.46 -22.22
N LEU A 172 -3.35 20.16 -21.49
CA LEU A 172 -3.03 20.74 -20.19
C LEU A 172 -2.56 19.68 -19.18
N ILE A 173 -3.20 18.51 -19.15
CA ILE A 173 -2.78 17.42 -18.27
C ILE A 173 -1.44 16.83 -18.71
N LEU A 174 -1.21 16.65 -20.01
CA LEU A 174 0.09 16.18 -20.50
C LEU A 174 1.21 17.16 -20.18
N ASP A 175 0.98 18.47 -20.35
CA ASP A 175 1.92 19.53 -19.98
C ASP A 175 2.20 19.48 -18.46
N ARG A 176 1.17 19.27 -17.64
CA ARG A 176 1.32 19.15 -16.19
C ARG A 176 2.13 17.91 -15.80
N ILE A 177 1.85 16.77 -16.43
CA ILE A 177 2.63 15.51 -16.24
C ILE A 177 4.11 15.74 -16.60
N ALA A 178 4.40 16.42 -17.73
CA ALA A 178 5.77 16.73 -18.13
C ALA A 178 6.47 17.63 -17.11
N ALA A 179 5.82 18.70 -16.67
CA ALA A 179 6.35 19.61 -15.66
C ALA A 179 6.62 18.93 -14.32
N LEU A 180 5.70 18.04 -13.87
CA LEU A 180 5.88 17.27 -12.63
C LEU A 180 7.04 16.26 -12.74
N LYS A 181 7.21 15.60 -13.88
CA LYS A 181 8.34 14.69 -14.13
C LYS A 181 9.68 15.41 -14.06
N GLU A 182 9.80 16.60 -14.67
CA GLU A 182 11.03 17.41 -14.58
C GLU A 182 11.28 17.89 -13.14
N LYS A 183 10.26 18.37 -12.44
CA LYS A 183 10.38 18.75 -11.03
C LYS A 183 10.85 17.60 -10.14
N LEU A 184 10.30 16.39 -10.33
CA LEU A 184 10.71 15.20 -9.57
C LEU A 184 12.16 14.83 -9.89
N LYS A 185 12.59 14.88 -11.15
CA LYS A 185 13.96 14.64 -11.56
C LYS A 185 14.96 15.62 -10.91
N GLU A 186 14.62 16.90 -10.81
CA GLU A 186 15.43 17.89 -10.09
C GLU A 186 15.57 17.54 -8.60
N ILE A 187 14.45 17.18 -7.94
CA ILE A 187 14.46 16.78 -6.54
C ILE A 187 15.28 15.51 -6.32
N ASP A 188 15.18 14.53 -7.22
CA ASP A 188 15.94 13.27 -7.13
C ASP A 188 17.44 13.48 -7.32
N MET A 189 17.84 14.40 -8.21
CA MET A 189 19.24 14.81 -8.33
C MET A 189 19.75 15.43 -7.03
N GLN A 190 18.99 16.34 -6.40
CA GLN A 190 19.36 16.94 -5.11
C GLN A 190 19.46 15.88 -4.01
N LYS A 191 18.49 14.95 -3.93
CA LYS A 191 18.52 13.81 -2.99
C LYS A 191 19.76 12.93 -3.21
N THR A 192 20.12 12.65 -4.45
CA THR A 192 21.30 11.84 -4.78
C THR A 192 22.59 12.49 -4.28
N VAL A 193 22.72 13.82 -4.41
CA VAL A 193 23.86 14.56 -3.84
C VAL A 193 23.86 14.48 -2.31
N GLN A 194 22.71 14.67 -1.66
CA GLN A 194 22.60 14.55 -0.20
C GLN A 194 22.90 13.13 0.28
N ARG A 195 22.46 12.10 -0.46
CA ARG A 195 22.73 10.67 -0.16
C ARG A 195 24.22 10.34 -0.23
N LYS A 196 24.95 10.87 -1.22
CA LYS A 196 26.42 10.71 -1.30
C LYS A 196 27.13 11.28 -0.08
N ASN A 197 26.60 12.35 0.51
CA ASN A 197 27.16 12.99 1.71
C ASN A 197 26.79 12.29 3.03
N ARG A 198 25.86 11.30 3.04
CA ARG A 198 25.45 10.55 4.26
C ARG A 198 26.52 9.57 4.78
N GLY A 199 27.71 9.57 4.21
CA GLY A 199 28.86 8.86 4.72
C GLY A 199 28.85 7.35 4.45
N LYS A 200 29.74 6.68 5.17
CA LYS A 200 30.11 5.27 5.00
C LYS A 200 29.22 4.30 5.80
N LEU A 201 28.11 4.75 6.37
CA LEU A 201 27.29 3.93 7.25
C LEU A 201 26.51 2.85 6.48
N VAL A 202 26.34 1.69 7.08
CA VAL A 202 25.47 0.62 6.57
C VAL A 202 24.03 1.15 6.53
N ARG A 203 23.30 0.84 5.47
CA ARG A 203 21.92 1.26 5.26
C ARG A 203 20.98 0.08 5.41
N VAL A 204 20.00 0.22 6.28
CA VAL A 204 18.97 -0.78 6.57
C VAL A 204 17.62 -0.19 6.22
N ALA A 205 16.83 -0.87 5.40
CA ALA A 205 15.48 -0.43 5.06
C ALA A 205 14.41 -1.34 5.65
N LEU A 206 13.40 -0.75 6.27
CA LEU A 206 12.20 -1.44 6.73
C LEU A 206 11.27 -1.64 5.53
N VAL A 207 10.95 -2.87 5.20
CA VAL A 207 9.99 -3.25 4.17
C VAL A 207 8.91 -4.14 4.76
N GLY A 208 7.76 -4.20 4.12
CA GLY A 208 6.66 -5.04 4.58
C GLY A 208 5.31 -4.47 4.16
N TYR A 209 4.28 -5.24 4.39
CA TYR A 209 2.91 -4.87 4.05
C TYR A 209 2.45 -3.61 4.79
N THR A 210 1.37 -2.97 4.34
CA THR A 210 0.81 -1.81 5.06
C THR A 210 0.34 -2.22 6.46
N ASN A 211 0.47 -1.32 7.43
CA ASN A 211 0.01 -1.50 8.80
C ASN A 211 0.62 -2.68 9.61
N VAL A 212 1.67 -3.33 9.14
CA VAL A 212 2.39 -4.35 9.93
C VAL A 212 3.22 -3.77 11.07
N GLY A 213 3.34 -2.44 11.14
CA GLY A 213 4.04 -1.71 12.19
C GLY A 213 5.52 -1.47 11.93
N LYS A 214 5.92 -1.14 10.68
CA LYS A 214 7.27 -0.72 10.33
C LYS A 214 7.74 0.48 11.14
N SER A 215 6.94 1.54 11.20
CA SER A 215 7.24 2.75 11.98
C SER A 215 7.35 2.48 13.48
N THR A 216 6.64 1.46 14.00
CA THR A 216 6.82 1.00 15.39
C THR A 216 8.22 0.41 15.62
N ILE A 217 8.74 -0.38 14.67
CA ILE A 217 10.11 -0.90 14.72
C ILE A 217 11.13 0.26 14.66
N MET A 218 10.89 1.23 13.76
CA MET A 218 11.70 2.45 13.68
C MET A 218 11.79 3.14 15.03
N ASN A 219 10.67 3.37 15.71
CA ASN A 219 10.62 4.02 17.03
C ASN A 219 11.31 3.18 18.10
N LEU A 220 11.11 1.86 18.08
CA LEU A 220 11.71 0.93 19.01
C LEU A 220 13.25 0.95 18.96
N LEU A 221 13.81 1.02 17.76
CA LEU A 221 15.26 1.04 17.54
C LEU A 221 15.88 2.44 17.72
N SER A 222 15.18 3.49 17.31
CA SER A 222 15.72 4.86 17.33
C SER A 222 15.55 5.59 18.67
N LYS A 223 14.90 4.98 19.68
CA LYS A 223 14.56 5.57 20.98
C LYS A 223 13.84 6.93 20.85
N SER A 224 13.14 7.15 19.76
CA SER A 224 12.41 8.40 19.49
C SER A 224 10.93 8.11 19.34
N GLU A 225 10.10 8.99 19.85
CA GLU A 225 8.65 8.91 19.71
C GLU A 225 8.26 9.54 18.36
N VAL A 226 7.99 8.72 17.34
CA VAL A 226 7.20 9.13 16.17
C VAL A 226 5.79 8.65 16.41
N TYR A 227 4.85 9.54 16.22
CA TYR A 227 3.44 9.21 16.28
C TYR A 227 3.12 8.10 15.23
N THR A 228 2.67 6.96 15.71
CA THR A 228 2.29 5.83 14.86
C THR A 228 0.78 5.71 14.89
N GLU A 229 0.14 5.98 13.76
CA GLU A 229 -1.29 5.77 13.60
C GLU A 229 -1.57 4.34 13.10
N ASN A 230 -2.67 3.76 13.56
CA ASN A 230 -3.19 2.50 13.03
C ASN A 230 -4.01 2.79 11.75
N LYS A 231 -3.32 3.25 10.70
CA LYS A 231 -3.89 3.58 9.39
C LYS A 231 -3.04 2.98 8.29
N LEU A 232 -3.68 2.60 7.19
CA LEU A 232 -2.96 2.18 5.99
C LEU A 232 -2.19 3.37 5.41
N PHE A 233 -0.97 3.13 4.92
CA PHE A 233 -0.09 4.15 4.35
C PHE A 233 0.15 5.39 5.24
N ALA A 234 0.22 5.17 6.57
CA ALA A 234 0.57 6.24 7.51
C ALA A 234 1.93 6.88 7.21
N THR A 235 2.86 6.12 6.64
CA THR A 235 4.16 6.61 6.15
C THR A 235 4.15 6.64 4.63
N LEU A 236 4.09 7.82 4.03
CA LEU A 236 4.25 8.04 2.59
C LEU A 236 5.63 8.63 2.26
N ASP A 237 6.14 9.47 3.14
CA ASP A 237 7.49 10.06 3.03
C ASP A 237 8.51 9.17 3.73
N THR A 238 9.57 8.78 3.01
CA THR A 238 10.63 7.97 3.59
C THR A 238 11.36 8.76 4.69
N THR A 239 11.38 8.21 5.88
CA THR A 239 12.12 8.78 7.01
C THR A 239 13.40 8.00 7.22
N VAL A 240 14.56 8.68 7.15
CA VAL A 240 15.88 8.08 7.40
C VAL A 240 16.42 8.58 8.73
N ARG A 241 16.84 7.67 9.60
CA ARG A 241 17.39 7.98 10.92
C ARG A 241 18.72 7.30 11.15
N LYS A 242 19.64 8.00 11.81
CA LYS A 242 20.85 7.39 12.34
C LYS A 242 20.49 6.67 13.63
N VAL A 243 20.69 5.39 13.67
CA VAL A 243 20.47 4.51 14.82
C VAL A 243 21.82 3.97 15.28
N VAL A 244 22.00 3.79 16.58
CA VAL A 244 23.21 3.20 17.15
C VAL A 244 22.78 1.99 17.97
N VAL A 245 23.28 0.82 17.61
CA VAL A 245 23.16 -0.42 18.39
C VAL A 245 24.53 -0.71 18.98
N GLU A 246 24.62 -0.70 20.32
CA GLU A 246 25.88 -0.75 21.06
C GLU A 246 26.81 0.39 20.64
N ASN A 247 27.88 0.10 19.92
CA ASN A 247 28.86 1.07 19.39
C ASN A 247 28.80 1.23 17.87
N LEU A 248 27.85 0.58 17.19
CA LEU A 248 27.78 0.53 15.73
C LEU A 248 26.65 1.43 15.18
N PRO A 249 26.99 2.57 14.56
CA PRO A 249 26.00 3.42 13.92
C PRO A 249 25.62 2.91 12.52
N PHE A 250 24.33 3.00 12.19
CA PHE A 250 23.80 2.71 10.86
C PHE A 250 22.64 3.63 10.51
N LEU A 251 22.23 3.65 9.25
CA LEU A 251 21.04 4.38 8.80
C LEU A 251 19.86 3.42 8.68
N LEU A 252 18.77 3.75 9.34
CA LEU A 252 17.52 3.01 9.26
C LEU A 252 16.48 3.86 8.52
N SER A 253 15.91 3.30 7.45
CA SER A 253 14.91 3.95 6.62
C SER A 253 13.55 3.29 6.81
N ASP A 254 12.52 4.07 7.15
CA ASP A 254 11.12 3.63 7.11
C ASP A 254 10.55 3.92 5.72
N THR A 255 9.90 2.95 5.11
CA THR A 255 9.42 3.04 3.73
C THR A 255 7.90 2.91 3.66
N VAL A 256 7.34 3.28 2.51
CA VAL A 256 5.92 3.07 2.21
C VAL A 256 5.57 1.59 2.32
N GLY A 257 4.43 1.28 2.95
CA GLY A 257 3.94 -0.09 3.03
C GLY A 257 3.46 -0.61 1.67
N PHE A 258 3.78 -1.86 1.38
CA PHE A 258 3.24 -2.54 0.20
C PHE A 258 1.80 -2.99 0.44
N ILE A 259 1.05 -3.12 -0.62
CA ILE A 259 -0.32 -3.61 -0.62
C ILE A 259 -0.59 -4.39 -1.90
N ARG A 260 -1.51 -5.35 -1.86
CA ARG A 260 -1.91 -6.08 -3.06
C ARG A 260 -2.55 -5.18 -4.10
N LYS A 261 -2.45 -5.55 -5.38
CA LYS A 261 -3.01 -4.79 -6.52
C LYS A 261 -2.56 -3.32 -6.52
N LEU A 262 -1.31 -3.03 -6.07
CA LEU A 262 -0.75 -1.70 -6.20
C LEU A 262 -0.54 -1.39 -7.69
N PRO A 263 -1.16 -0.35 -8.24
CA PRO A 263 -1.05 -0.05 -9.68
C PRO A 263 0.39 0.26 -10.09
N HIS A 264 0.83 -0.24 -11.25
CA HIS A 264 2.21 -0.04 -11.73
C HIS A 264 2.59 1.44 -11.87
N HIS A 265 1.67 2.29 -12.32
CA HIS A 265 1.93 3.73 -12.43
C HIS A 265 2.14 4.41 -11.07
N LEU A 266 1.55 3.87 -10.00
CA LEU A 266 1.86 4.31 -8.63
C LEU A 266 3.27 3.87 -8.21
N VAL A 267 3.65 2.63 -8.49
CA VAL A 267 5.02 2.14 -8.23
C VAL A 267 6.02 3.03 -8.94
N GLU A 268 5.82 3.35 -10.23
CA GLU A 268 6.69 4.27 -10.99
C GLU A 268 6.77 5.66 -10.36
N SER A 269 5.64 6.22 -9.93
CA SER A 269 5.61 7.55 -9.31
C SER A 269 6.32 7.59 -7.96
N PHE A 270 6.33 6.48 -7.23
CA PHE A 270 7.00 6.33 -5.92
C PHE A 270 8.39 5.69 -5.99
N MET A 271 8.94 5.48 -7.20
CA MET A 271 10.27 4.88 -7.36
C MET A 271 11.34 5.58 -6.54
N SER A 272 11.31 6.90 -6.42
CA SER A 272 12.33 7.63 -5.66
C SER A 272 12.19 7.47 -4.14
N THR A 273 11.01 7.14 -3.62
CA THR A 273 10.83 6.72 -2.21
C THR A 273 11.27 5.28 -2.00
N LEU A 274 11.14 4.44 -3.02
CA LEU A 274 11.63 3.06 -3.05
C LEU A 274 13.14 2.96 -3.36
N ASP A 275 13.78 4.05 -3.80
CA ASP A 275 15.24 4.10 -3.98
C ASP A 275 15.99 3.84 -2.66
N GLU A 276 15.45 4.23 -1.51
CA GLU A 276 16.05 3.89 -0.21
C GLU A 276 16.09 2.35 0.00
N VAL A 277 15.11 1.61 -0.53
CA VAL A 277 15.12 0.14 -0.54
C VAL A 277 16.19 -0.38 -1.51
N ARG A 278 16.29 0.22 -2.70
CA ARG A 278 17.29 -0.15 -3.70
C ARG A 278 18.72 0.12 -3.23
N GLU A 279 18.93 1.21 -2.51
CA GLU A 279 20.25 1.60 -2.00
C GLU A 279 20.59 0.98 -0.64
N SER A 280 19.65 0.28 0.01
CA SER A 280 19.92 -0.38 1.28
C SER A 280 20.84 -1.58 1.12
N ASP A 281 21.62 -1.86 2.15
CA ASP A 281 22.50 -3.02 2.25
C ASP A 281 21.76 -4.23 2.81
N ILE A 282 20.82 -3.98 3.74
CA ILE A 282 20.03 -4.99 4.44
C ILE A 282 18.57 -4.57 4.41
N LEU A 283 17.69 -5.53 4.18
CA LEU A 283 16.25 -5.36 4.29
C LEU A 283 15.75 -5.99 5.60
N LEU A 284 14.95 -5.24 6.34
CA LEU A 284 14.16 -5.77 7.45
C LEU A 284 12.72 -5.96 6.98
N HIS A 285 12.36 -7.19 6.64
CA HIS A 285 11.01 -7.53 6.22
C HIS A 285 10.13 -7.73 7.45
N VAL A 286 9.32 -6.74 7.77
CA VAL A 286 8.41 -6.76 8.92
C VAL A 286 7.11 -7.44 8.53
N VAL A 287 6.72 -8.45 9.31
CA VAL A 287 5.55 -9.29 9.08
C VAL A 287 4.68 -9.32 10.34
N ASP A 288 3.38 -9.16 10.18
CA ASP A 288 2.40 -9.28 11.25
C ASP A 288 1.84 -10.70 11.29
N ILE A 289 2.31 -11.53 12.24
CA ILE A 289 1.86 -12.93 12.33
C ILE A 289 0.45 -13.09 12.93
N SER A 290 -0.11 -12.06 13.53
CA SER A 290 -1.48 -12.09 14.02
C SER A 290 -2.52 -12.05 12.89
N HIS A 291 -2.08 -11.66 11.67
CA HIS A 291 -2.94 -11.66 10.50
C HIS A 291 -3.02 -13.07 9.89
N PRO A 292 -4.21 -13.63 9.64
CA PRO A 292 -4.35 -15.00 9.11
C PRO A 292 -3.66 -15.20 7.75
N ASP A 293 -3.61 -14.15 6.93
CA ASP A 293 -3.04 -14.15 5.58
C ASP A 293 -1.61 -13.59 5.51
N PHE A 294 -0.84 -13.62 6.62
CA PHE A 294 0.50 -13.04 6.63
C PHE A 294 1.43 -13.63 5.56
N GLU A 295 1.28 -14.92 5.21
CA GLU A 295 2.07 -15.56 4.15
C GLU A 295 1.78 -14.97 2.77
N ALA A 296 0.50 -14.70 2.45
CA ALA A 296 0.12 -14.05 1.20
C ALA A 296 0.62 -12.60 1.15
N GLN A 297 0.59 -11.89 2.30
CA GLN A 297 1.17 -10.56 2.40
C GLN A 297 2.70 -10.58 2.18
N MET A 298 3.40 -11.57 2.72
CA MET A 298 4.84 -11.77 2.46
C MET A 298 5.12 -11.99 0.98
N GLU A 299 4.31 -12.78 0.31
CA GLU A 299 4.46 -13.06 -1.13
C GLU A 299 4.29 -11.77 -1.96
N VAL A 300 3.30 -10.93 -1.66
CA VAL A 300 3.12 -9.61 -2.32
C VAL A 300 4.36 -8.74 -2.14
N VAL A 301 4.93 -8.70 -0.93
CA VAL A 301 6.15 -7.94 -0.65
C VAL A 301 7.33 -8.49 -1.46
N ASN A 302 7.51 -9.81 -1.48
CA ASN A 302 8.62 -10.46 -2.20
C ASN A 302 8.52 -10.22 -3.72
N GLN A 303 7.31 -10.30 -4.29
CA GLN A 303 7.07 -9.98 -5.71
C GLN A 303 7.44 -8.53 -6.02
N THR A 304 6.99 -7.59 -5.19
CA THR A 304 7.30 -6.18 -5.38
C THR A 304 8.81 -5.91 -5.23
N LEU A 305 9.50 -6.56 -4.28
CA LEU A 305 10.95 -6.46 -4.15
C LEU A 305 11.69 -7.03 -5.37
N ALA A 306 11.17 -8.10 -5.97
CA ALA A 306 11.71 -8.65 -7.21
C ALA A 306 11.53 -7.69 -8.39
N GLU A 307 10.37 -7.06 -8.55
CA GLU A 307 10.12 -6.03 -9.55
C GLU A 307 11.05 -4.81 -9.39
N LEU A 308 11.41 -4.48 -8.14
CA LEU A 308 12.37 -3.41 -7.83
C LEU A 308 13.82 -3.82 -8.06
N GLY A 309 14.11 -5.08 -8.42
CA GLY A 309 15.46 -5.61 -8.56
C GLY A 309 16.20 -5.77 -7.22
N CYS A 310 15.47 -6.02 -6.13
CA CYS A 310 15.99 -6.14 -4.77
C CYS A 310 15.87 -7.56 -4.20
N ALA A 311 15.53 -8.56 -5.02
CA ALA A 311 15.31 -9.95 -4.58
C ALA A 311 16.57 -10.59 -3.95
N ASP A 312 17.75 -10.23 -4.44
CA ASP A 312 19.05 -10.80 -4.00
C ASP A 312 19.63 -10.12 -2.75
N LYS A 313 18.93 -9.10 -2.22
CA LYS A 313 19.42 -8.39 -1.02
C LYS A 313 19.32 -9.25 0.23
N LYS A 314 20.29 -9.06 1.12
CA LYS A 314 20.23 -9.67 2.44
C LYS A 314 18.97 -9.21 3.16
N THR A 315 18.09 -10.16 3.49
CA THR A 315 16.81 -9.89 4.12
C THR A 315 16.73 -10.62 5.46
N ILE A 316 16.36 -9.89 6.51
CA ILE A 316 16.02 -10.43 7.83
C ILE A 316 14.51 -10.30 8.01
N VAL A 317 13.82 -11.40 8.29
CA VAL A 317 12.37 -11.38 8.51
C VAL A 317 12.09 -11.13 9.98
N VAL A 318 11.31 -10.09 10.27
CA VAL A 318 10.90 -9.72 11.63
C VAL A 318 9.42 -10.02 11.80
N PHE A 319 9.11 -11.16 12.38
CA PHE A 319 7.76 -11.56 12.74
C PHE A 319 7.31 -10.81 13.99
N LYS A 320 6.31 -9.96 13.84
CA LYS A 320 5.82 -9.05 14.87
C LYS A 320 4.45 -9.46 15.39
N LYS A 321 4.05 -8.88 16.52
CA LYS A 321 2.77 -9.11 17.21
C LYS A 321 2.58 -10.56 17.67
N THR A 322 3.64 -11.17 18.17
CA THR A 322 3.59 -12.51 18.78
C THR A 322 2.61 -12.60 19.95
N ASP A 323 2.40 -11.48 20.64
CA ASP A 323 1.43 -11.32 21.73
C ASP A 323 -0.04 -11.36 21.28
N ALA A 324 -0.29 -11.15 20.00
CA ALA A 324 -1.64 -11.17 19.41
C ALA A 324 -1.88 -12.39 18.51
N TYR A 325 -0.92 -13.30 18.40
CA TYR A 325 -1.09 -14.53 17.64
C TYR A 325 -2.07 -15.45 18.35
N THR A 326 -3.09 -15.90 17.64
CA THR A 326 -4.11 -16.84 18.13
C THR A 326 -4.12 -18.11 17.28
N TRP A 327 -4.33 -19.23 17.92
CA TRP A 327 -4.49 -20.53 17.27
C TRP A 327 -5.57 -21.33 17.97
N GLU A 328 -6.17 -22.26 17.26
CA GLU A 328 -7.22 -23.16 17.78
C GLU A 328 -6.67 -24.58 17.84
N GLU A 329 -6.73 -25.18 19.01
CA GLU A 329 -6.35 -26.59 19.15
C GLU A 329 -7.38 -27.45 18.41
N LYS A 330 -6.89 -28.32 17.54
CA LYS A 330 -7.78 -29.19 16.77
C LYS A 330 -8.36 -30.26 17.68
N ASP A 331 -9.69 -30.47 17.60
CA ASP A 331 -10.36 -31.53 18.30
C ASP A 331 -9.76 -32.90 17.86
N PRO A 332 -9.34 -33.77 18.80
CA PRO A 332 -8.83 -35.09 18.47
C PRO A 332 -9.77 -35.96 17.63
N ASP A 333 -11.10 -35.71 17.74
CA ASP A 333 -12.13 -36.45 16.99
C ASP A 333 -12.44 -35.83 15.62
N ASP A 334 -11.86 -34.67 15.31
CA ASP A 334 -12.03 -34.02 13.99
C ASP A 334 -11.06 -34.64 12.97
N LEU A 335 -11.60 -35.41 12.02
CA LEU A 335 -10.85 -36.08 10.94
C LEU A 335 -10.52 -35.16 9.74
N THR A 336 -10.92 -33.89 9.76
CA THR A 336 -10.58 -32.95 8.67
C THR A 336 -9.07 -32.67 8.67
N PRO A 337 -8.45 -32.31 7.54
CA PRO A 337 -7.04 -31.89 7.54
C PRO A 337 -6.80 -30.67 8.42
N PRO A 338 -5.66 -30.56 9.12
CA PRO A 338 -5.32 -29.36 9.88
C PRO A 338 -5.33 -28.12 8.98
N THR A 339 -5.93 -27.06 9.46
CA THR A 339 -5.95 -25.74 8.79
C THR A 339 -4.82 -24.87 9.33
N LYS A 340 -4.54 -23.74 8.68
CA LYS A 340 -3.57 -22.75 9.18
C LYS A 340 -3.89 -22.25 10.60
N ARG A 341 -5.16 -22.30 11.01
CA ARG A 341 -5.61 -21.88 12.35
C ARG A 341 -5.21 -22.87 13.46
N ASN A 342 -4.88 -24.11 13.08
CA ASN A 342 -4.51 -25.15 14.03
C ASN A 342 -3.00 -25.21 14.32
N VAL A 343 -2.19 -24.30 13.76
CA VAL A 343 -0.75 -24.27 13.98
C VAL A 343 -0.44 -23.53 15.26
N SER A 344 0.18 -24.19 16.22
CA SER A 344 0.62 -23.55 17.46
C SER A 344 1.77 -22.56 17.21
N TYR A 345 1.94 -21.59 18.12
CA TYR A 345 3.02 -20.61 17.99
C TYR A 345 4.42 -21.26 17.90
N ASP A 346 4.66 -22.32 18.71
CA ASP A 346 5.95 -23.01 18.73
C ASP A 346 6.23 -23.78 17.44
N GLU A 347 5.21 -24.41 16.85
CA GLU A 347 5.31 -25.06 15.55
C GLU A 347 5.56 -24.05 14.43
N LEU A 348 4.83 -22.93 14.44
CA LEU A 348 5.02 -21.83 13.50
C LEU A 348 6.47 -21.33 13.57
N LYS A 349 6.95 -21.04 14.79
CA LYS A 349 8.30 -20.54 15.03
C LYS A 349 9.34 -21.52 14.50
N LYS A 350 9.25 -22.82 14.84
CA LYS A 350 10.17 -23.87 14.36
C LYS A 350 10.18 -23.98 12.84
N THR A 351 8.99 -23.96 12.22
CA THR A 351 8.85 -24.06 10.77
C THR A 351 9.52 -22.91 10.05
N TRP A 352 9.28 -21.67 10.51
CA TRP A 352 9.85 -20.48 9.85
C TRP A 352 11.33 -20.29 10.14
N MET A 353 11.82 -20.63 11.34
CA MET A 353 13.25 -20.62 11.63
C MET A 353 14.01 -21.61 10.73
N ALA A 354 13.50 -22.83 10.56
CA ALA A 354 14.08 -23.79 9.63
C ALA A 354 14.01 -23.33 8.17
N LYS A 355 12.89 -22.74 7.73
CA LYS A 355 12.70 -22.24 6.36
C LYS A 355 13.61 -21.07 6.02
N MET A 356 13.91 -20.19 6.98
CA MET A 356 14.70 -18.96 6.79
C MET A 356 16.18 -19.12 7.19
N ASN A 357 16.64 -20.32 7.53
CA ASN A 357 18.00 -20.58 8.00
C ASN A 357 18.42 -19.59 9.11
N ASP A 358 17.59 -19.44 10.12
CA ASP A 358 17.76 -18.50 11.24
C ASP A 358 17.86 -17.01 10.89
N ASN A 359 17.59 -16.62 9.64
CA ASN A 359 17.48 -15.20 9.24
C ASN A 359 16.11 -14.61 9.57
N CYS A 360 15.49 -15.04 10.65
CA CYS A 360 14.23 -14.49 11.12
C CYS A 360 14.21 -14.37 12.64
N ILE A 361 13.35 -13.47 13.13
CA ILE A 361 13.13 -13.29 14.55
C ILE A 361 11.66 -13.00 14.84
N PHE A 362 11.19 -13.47 16.00
CA PHE A 362 9.84 -13.32 16.49
C PHE A 362 9.83 -12.37 17.68
N ILE A 363 9.11 -11.23 17.56
CA ILE A 363 9.12 -10.19 18.59
C ILE A 363 7.70 -9.72 18.95
N SER A 364 7.53 -9.29 20.20
CA SER A 364 6.44 -8.41 20.59
C SER A 364 6.97 -7.01 20.89
N ALA A 365 6.58 -6.03 20.07
CA ALA A 365 6.94 -4.64 20.33
C ALA A 365 6.20 -4.07 21.55
N LYS A 366 5.02 -4.62 21.88
CA LYS A 366 4.19 -4.22 23.02
C LYS A 366 4.81 -4.69 24.35
N ASN A 367 5.17 -5.96 24.41
CA ASN A 367 5.72 -6.59 25.60
C ASN A 367 7.25 -6.50 25.67
N ARG A 368 7.91 -6.10 24.57
CA ARG A 368 9.36 -6.12 24.36
C ARG A 368 9.97 -7.53 24.43
N ASP A 369 9.19 -8.56 24.08
CA ASP A 369 9.68 -9.92 24.02
C ASP A 369 10.69 -10.08 22.89
N ASN A 370 11.81 -10.78 23.16
CA ASN A 370 12.93 -11.02 22.23
C ASN A 370 13.57 -9.75 21.64
N TYR A 371 13.38 -8.60 22.29
CA TYR A 371 13.94 -7.32 21.80
C TYR A 371 15.47 -7.30 21.83
N GLN A 372 16.10 -7.88 22.87
CA GLN A 372 17.56 -7.94 22.96
C GLN A 372 18.12 -8.87 21.86
N GLU A 373 17.53 -10.04 21.66
CA GLU A 373 17.91 -10.96 20.59
C GLU A 373 17.82 -10.31 19.21
N PHE A 374 16.78 -9.46 19.00
CA PHE A 374 16.64 -8.70 17.77
C PHE A 374 17.77 -7.69 17.58
N ARG A 375 18.18 -6.99 18.64
CA ARG A 375 19.32 -6.07 18.57
C ARG A 375 20.63 -6.79 18.31
N ASP A 376 20.84 -7.94 18.93
CA ASP A 376 22.04 -8.77 18.77
C ASP A 376 22.15 -9.30 17.34
N LEU A 377 21.04 -9.77 16.76
CA LEU A 377 20.97 -10.19 15.36
C LEU A 377 21.29 -9.03 14.42
N LEU A 378 20.68 -7.86 14.63
CA LEU A 378 20.96 -6.66 13.86
C LEU A 378 22.43 -6.24 13.98
N TYR A 379 22.98 -6.21 15.19
CA TYR A 379 24.36 -5.87 15.41
C TYR A 379 25.31 -6.79 14.63
N LYS A 380 25.09 -8.10 14.72
CA LYS A 380 25.87 -9.11 14.00
C LYS A 380 25.87 -8.84 12.50
N GLU A 381 24.70 -8.71 11.91
CA GLU A 381 24.53 -8.55 10.47
C GLU A 381 25.09 -7.22 9.94
N ILE A 382 24.90 -6.13 10.68
CA ILE A 382 25.45 -4.81 10.33
C ILE A 382 26.95 -4.80 10.48
N ARG A 383 27.49 -5.42 11.53
CA ARG A 383 28.95 -5.54 11.75
C ARG A 383 29.61 -6.31 10.61
N ASP A 384 29.03 -7.44 10.23
CA ASP A 384 29.59 -8.28 9.17
C ASP A 384 29.56 -7.55 7.82
N MET A 385 28.50 -6.82 7.53
CA MET A 385 28.40 -5.97 6.33
C MET A 385 29.41 -4.81 6.37
N HIS A 386 29.58 -4.18 7.53
CA HIS A 386 30.55 -3.11 7.73
C HIS A 386 31.98 -3.62 7.55
N ALA A 387 32.31 -4.81 8.10
CA ALA A 387 33.64 -5.43 7.96
C ALA A 387 33.99 -5.77 6.49
N ILE A 388 33.01 -6.19 5.70
CA ILE A 388 33.19 -6.42 4.26
C ILE A 388 33.51 -5.09 3.53
N ARG A 389 32.79 -4.01 3.88
CA ARG A 389 32.95 -2.71 3.23
C ARG A 389 34.21 -1.96 3.69
N TYR A 390 34.59 -2.11 4.94
CA TYR A 390 35.70 -1.39 5.60
C TYR A 390 36.59 -2.35 6.38
N PRO A 391 37.39 -3.21 5.73
CA PRO A 391 38.16 -4.26 6.38
C PRO A 391 39.27 -3.75 7.32
N TYR A 392 39.59 -2.44 7.26
CA TYR A 392 40.64 -1.82 8.10
C TYR A 392 40.06 -0.89 9.19
N ASP A 393 38.75 -0.86 9.35
CA ASP A 393 38.08 -0.01 10.36
C ASP A 393 37.87 -0.81 11.65
N ASN A 394 38.54 -0.41 12.73
CA ASN A 394 38.58 -1.18 13.98
C ASN A 394 37.35 -0.94 14.90
N PHE A 395 36.24 -0.39 14.39
CA PHE A 395 35.02 -0.12 15.16
C PHE A 395 35.19 0.71 16.44
N LEU A 396 36.25 1.51 16.52
CA LEU A 396 36.47 2.44 17.62
C LEU A 396 35.70 3.74 17.35
N TYR A 397 34.44 3.77 17.71
CA TYR A 397 33.61 4.97 17.73
C TYR A 397 33.28 5.40 19.14
#